data_217c8555db11f1918cc7b71e7d1c9378
#
_entry.id   217c8555db11f1918cc7b71e7d1c9378
#
_cell.length_a   1.000
_cell.length_b   1.000
_cell.length_c   1.000
_cell.angle_alpha   90.00
_cell.angle_beta   90.00
_cell.angle_gamma   90.00
#
_symmetry.space_group_name_H-M   'P 1'
#
loop_
_entity.id
_entity.type
_entity.pdbx_description
1 polymer ?
#
loop_
_entity_poly.entity_id
_entity_poly.type
_entity_poly.pdbx_seq_one_letter_code
_entity_poly.pdbx_strand_id
1 'polypeptide(L)'
;MNQPALRVLIVDDETAIRRALRPPLLELGFQVIEASRGEEALQALRTAMCDAVLLDVNMPGIGGIETLRRIRAMAPRLPILMLTVRDQEEEKVQALDLGADDYVTKPFSTRELIARIRAAVRRVKAPVRPENEPIEIGEIRLDPVKRAVVKRGQAVHLTRKEFDILHCLMSRAGRVVTYARLLTAVWGPDCREEVEYLRTFVRQLRKKIEDDPSAPLYLLTDVYVGYRFADAQMFQEEAAGKTAGGSMEGVGAEAPAEAK
;
A
#
# COMPACT_ATOMS: atom_id res chain seq x y z
N MET A 1 15.84 11.32 19.57
CA MET A 1 16.75 11.22 18.41
C MET A 1 16.02 11.74 17.20
N ASN A 2 16.49 12.83 16.61
CA ASN A 2 15.84 13.43 15.43
C ASN A 2 16.09 12.47 14.24
N GLN A 3 15.06 11.80 13.74
CA GLN A 3 15.18 11.03 12.52
C GLN A 3 15.51 11.99 11.37
N PRO A 4 16.47 11.66 10.49
CA PRO A 4 16.78 12.53 9.36
C PRO A 4 15.51 12.75 8.53
N ALA A 5 15.30 14.01 8.12
CA ALA A 5 14.14 14.39 7.34
C ALA A 5 14.10 13.58 6.03
N LEU A 6 12.99 12.89 5.78
CA LEU A 6 12.79 12.13 4.55
C LEU A 6 12.71 13.07 3.36
N ARG A 7 13.40 12.74 2.27
CA ARG A 7 13.42 13.53 1.05
C ARG A 7 12.52 12.93 -0.02
N VAL A 8 11.54 13.71 -0.47
CA VAL A 8 10.55 13.31 -1.47
C VAL A 8 10.74 14.11 -2.74
N LEU A 9 10.82 13.43 -3.87
CA LEU A 9 10.81 14.05 -5.20
C LEU A 9 9.37 14.05 -5.72
N ILE A 10 8.85 15.24 -6.02
CA ILE A 10 7.54 15.42 -6.67
C ILE A 10 7.77 15.65 -8.15
N VAL A 11 7.20 14.82 -8.99
CA VAL A 11 7.30 14.91 -10.45
C VAL A 11 5.89 15.02 -11.03
N ASP A 12 5.52 16.23 -11.46
CA ASP A 12 4.20 16.53 -12.00
C ASP A 12 4.34 17.78 -12.87
N ASP A 13 3.78 17.85 -14.06
CA ASP A 13 3.89 19.02 -14.94
C ASP A 13 2.98 20.17 -14.46
N GLU A 14 1.90 19.84 -13.74
CA GLU A 14 1.01 20.82 -13.17
C GLU A 14 1.64 21.55 -11.96
N THR A 15 2.01 22.82 -12.17
CA THR A 15 2.56 23.67 -11.09
C THR A 15 1.60 23.79 -9.90
N ALA A 16 0.29 23.75 -10.14
CA ALA A 16 -0.72 23.81 -9.09
C ALA A 16 -0.64 22.62 -8.13
N ILE A 17 -0.43 21.41 -8.65
CA ILE A 17 -0.28 20.19 -7.85
C ILE A 17 1.01 20.24 -7.03
N ARG A 18 2.16 20.60 -7.65
CA ARG A 18 3.42 20.72 -6.91
C ARG A 18 3.32 21.75 -5.79
N ARG A 19 2.70 22.92 -6.05
CA ARG A 19 2.46 23.96 -5.04
C ARG A 19 1.50 23.50 -3.92
N ALA A 20 0.50 22.69 -4.24
CA ALA A 20 -0.44 22.17 -3.24
C ALA A 20 0.22 21.10 -2.33
N LEU A 21 1.14 20.28 -2.88
CA LEU A 21 1.78 19.20 -2.13
C LEU A 21 2.97 19.67 -1.28
N ARG A 22 3.69 20.69 -1.72
CA ARG A 22 4.92 21.13 -1.05
C ARG A 22 4.72 21.59 0.39
N PRO A 23 3.81 22.55 0.72
CA PRO A 23 3.67 23.06 2.09
C PRO A 23 3.35 21.97 3.11
N PRO A 24 2.32 21.12 2.93
CA PRO A 24 2.00 20.09 3.91
C PRO A 24 3.12 19.05 4.10
N LEU A 25 3.89 18.75 3.06
CA LEU A 25 5.05 17.87 3.21
C LEU A 25 6.16 18.52 4.03
N LEU A 26 6.45 19.81 3.81
CA LEU A 26 7.43 20.57 4.60
C LEU A 26 7.02 20.69 6.06
N GLU A 27 5.74 20.98 6.35
CA GLU A 27 5.19 21.06 7.71
C GLU A 27 5.36 19.75 8.49
N LEU A 28 5.30 18.63 7.80
CA LEU A 28 5.49 17.29 8.38
C LEU A 28 6.96 16.84 8.41
N GLY A 29 7.89 17.76 8.13
CA GLY A 29 9.33 17.54 8.23
C GLY A 29 9.97 16.83 7.05
N PHE A 30 9.29 16.71 5.90
CA PHE A 30 9.90 16.21 4.69
C PHE A 30 10.77 17.29 4.02
N GLN A 31 11.82 16.88 3.32
CA GLN A 31 12.49 17.71 2.32
C GLN A 31 11.86 17.43 0.97
N VAL A 32 11.61 18.46 0.18
CA VAL A 32 10.92 18.35 -1.10
C VAL A 32 11.81 18.82 -2.23
N ILE A 33 11.97 17.97 -3.23
CA ILE A 33 12.55 18.30 -4.54
C ILE A 33 11.39 18.28 -5.54
N GLU A 34 11.42 19.21 -6.50
CA GLU A 34 10.38 19.30 -7.54
C GLU A 34 11.00 19.10 -8.91
N ALA A 35 10.27 18.43 -9.78
CA ALA A 35 10.55 18.30 -11.21
C ALA A 35 9.25 18.45 -11.99
N SER A 36 9.30 19.12 -13.15
CA SER A 36 8.14 19.33 -14.01
C SER A 36 8.06 18.31 -15.15
N ARG A 37 9.09 17.48 -15.32
CA ARG A 37 9.21 16.48 -16.38
C ARG A 37 10.02 15.28 -15.91
N GLY A 38 9.88 14.16 -16.63
CA GLY A 38 10.63 12.95 -16.34
C GLY A 38 12.14 13.11 -16.45
N GLU A 39 12.62 13.90 -17.43
CA GLU A 39 14.05 14.17 -17.63
C GLU A 39 14.66 14.92 -16.45
N GLU A 40 13.94 15.91 -15.90
CA GLU A 40 14.37 16.65 -14.71
C GLU A 40 14.40 15.73 -13.48
N ALA A 41 13.42 14.85 -13.34
CA ALA A 41 13.35 13.87 -12.26
C ALA A 41 14.58 12.93 -12.31
N LEU A 42 14.93 12.41 -13.48
CA LEU A 42 16.10 11.55 -13.65
C LEU A 42 17.40 12.29 -13.34
N GLN A 43 17.50 13.58 -13.69
CA GLN A 43 18.66 14.41 -13.36
C GLN A 43 18.74 14.67 -11.85
N ALA A 44 17.61 14.99 -11.20
CA ALA A 44 17.55 15.19 -9.76
C ALA A 44 18.01 13.95 -8.98
N LEU A 45 17.60 12.76 -9.40
CA LEU A 45 17.99 11.49 -8.76
C LEU A 45 19.48 11.13 -8.96
N ARG A 46 20.16 11.72 -9.93
CA ARG A 46 21.62 11.56 -10.11
C ARG A 46 22.41 12.44 -9.14
N THR A 47 21.84 13.57 -8.74
CA THR A 47 22.53 14.60 -7.94
C THR A 47 22.11 14.59 -6.46
N ALA A 48 20.96 14.02 -6.13
CA ALA A 48 20.43 14.01 -4.78
C ALA A 48 19.82 12.64 -4.43
N MET A 49 20.11 12.19 -3.20
CA MET A 49 19.44 11.00 -2.64
C MET A 49 17.99 11.35 -2.30
N CYS A 50 17.04 10.54 -2.75
CA CYS A 50 15.64 10.64 -2.39
C CYS A 50 15.18 9.38 -1.66
N ASP A 51 14.25 9.54 -0.71
CA ASP A 51 13.63 8.42 0.03
C ASP A 51 12.34 7.93 -0.64
N ALA A 52 11.67 8.78 -1.45
CA ALA A 52 10.49 8.42 -2.22
C ALA A 52 10.30 9.35 -3.43
N VAL A 53 9.57 8.87 -4.43
CA VAL A 53 9.15 9.64 -5.61
C VAL A 53 7.64 9.61 -5.71
N LEU A 54 7.01 10.78 -5.90
CA LEU A 54 5.66 10.96 -6.36
C LEU A 54 5.73 11.27 -7.84
N LEU A 55 5.14 10.45 -8.68
CA LEU A 55 5.30 10.53 -10.13
C LEU A 55 3.96 10.57 -10.83
N ASP A 56 3.66 11.67 -11.48
CA ASP A 56 2.47 11.75 -12.33
C ASP A 56 2.62 10.85 -13.56
N VAL A 57 1.51 10.23 -13.95
CA VAL A 57 1.48 9.37 -15.15
C VAL A 57 1.49 10.22 -16.41
N ASN A 58 0.67 11.27 -16.42
CA ASN A 58 0.37 12.06 -17.61
C ASN A 58 1.20 13.33 -17.66
N MET A 59 2.45 13.20 -18.11
CA MET A 59 3.36 14.34 -18.27
C MET A 59 3.88 14.44 -19.70
N PRO A 60 4.20 15.64 -20.18
CA PRO A 60 4.87 15.83 -21.45
C PRO A 60 6.31 15.26 -21.44
N GLY A 61 6.89 15.08 -22.62
CA GLY A 61 8.23 14.52 -22.78
C GLY A 61 8.21 13.00 -22.79
N ILE A 62 9.07 12.36 -21.99
CA ILE A 62 9.14 10.90 -21.91
C ILE A 62 7.94 10.27 -21.16
N GLY A 63 7.10 11.08 -20.49
CA GLY A 63 5.95 10.62 -19.74
C GLY A 63 6.28 9.88 -18.42
N GLY A 64 5.24 9.65 -17.58
CA GLY A 64 5.44 9.05 -16.27
C GLY A 64 5.84 7.58 -16.33
N ILE A 65 5.25 6.81 -17.22
CA ILE A 65 5.54 5.36 -17.36
C ILE A 65 6.98 5.08 -17.78
N GLU A 66 7.50 5.82 -18.76
CA GLU A 66 8.90 5.66 -19.16
C GLU A 66 9.85 6.19 -18.10
N THR A 67 9.48 7.27 -17.40
CA THR A 67 10.21 7.80 -16.25
C THR A 67 10.31 6.74 -15.15
N LEU A 68 9.20 6.08 -14.79
CA LEU A 68 9.16 4.96 -13.84
C LEU A 68 10.16 3.86 -14.23
N ARG A 69 10.12 3.42 -15.50
CA ARG A 69 11.00 2.36 -15.99
C ARG A 69 12.48 2.74 -15.82
N ARG A 70 12.86 3.97 -16.17
CA ARG A 70 14.23 4.46 -16.03
C ARG A 70 14.65 4.64 -14.59
N ILE A 71 13.77 5.15 -13.72
CA ILE A 71 14.06 5.25 -12.28
C ILE A 71 14.27 3.84 -11.71
N ARG A 72 13.43 2.88 -12.08
CA ARG A 72 13.52 1.51 -11.59
C ARG A 72 14.82 0.81 -12.01
N ALA A 73 15.32 1.10 -13.19
CA ALA A 73 16.62 0.62 -13.67
C ALA A 73 17.80 1.26 -12.89
N MET A 74 17.70 2.55 -12.52
CA MET A 74 18.76 3.28 -11.80
C MET A 74 18.72 3.00 -10.29
N ALA A 75 17.54 2.90 -9.71
CA ALA A 75 17.29 2.77 -8.27
C ALA A 75 16.22 1.72 -8.01
N PRO A 76 16.55 0.42 -8.07
CA PRO A 76 15.58 -0.68 -8.00
C PRO A 76 14.73 -0.71 -6.74
N ARG A 77 15.21 -0.14 -5.64
CA ARG A 77 14.55 -0.15 -4.33
C ARG A 77 13.91 1.18 -3.94
N LEU A 78 14.07 2.24 -4.74
CA LEU A 78 13.50 3.55 -4.42
C LEU A 78 11.97 3.49 -4.47
N PRO A 79 11.23 3.84 -3.41
CA PRO A 79 9.77 3.88 -3.41
C PRO A 79 9.24 4.85 -4.46
N ILE A 80 8.34 4.38 -5.32
CA ILE A 80 7.68 5.19 -6.35
C ILE A 80 6.17 5.03 -6.22
N LEU A 81 5.48 6.13 -5.94
CA LEU A 81 4.03 6.21 -5.89
C LEU A 81 3.56 6.96 -7.14
N MET A 82 2.74 6.31 -7.94
CA MET A 82 2.16 6.94 -9.13
C MET A 82 0.98 7.82 -8.76
N LEU A 83 0.93 9.03 -9.32
CA LEU A 83 -0.25 9.89 -9.27
C LEU A 83 -1.02 9.70 -10.58
N THR A 84 -2.33 9.38 -10.50
CA THR A 84 -3.12 9.04 -11.69
C THR A 84 -4.55 9.55 -11.54
N VAL A 85 -5.25 9.77 -12.65
CA VAL A 85 -6.67 10.08 -12.64
C VAL A 85 -7.52 8.81 -12.44
N ARG A 86 -8.77 8.99 -11.99
CA ARG A 86 -9.63 7.90 -11.51
C ARG A 86 -9.92 6.83 -12.58
N ASP A 87 -10.09 7.24 -13.82
CA ASP A 87 -10.62 6.40 -14.90
C ASP A 87 -9.53 5.69 -15.75
N GLN A 88 -8.27 5.77 -15.33
CA GLN A 88 -7.14 5.16 -16.05
C GLN A 88 -6.68 3.86 -15.40
N GLU A 89 -7.52 2.83 -15.45
CA GLU A 89 -7.25 1.53 -14.82
C GLU A 89 -6.09 0.79 -15.47
N GLU A 90 -6.00 0.82 -16.79
CA GLU A 90 -4.91 0.20 -17.55
C GLU A 90 -3.55 0.79 -17.18
N GLU A 91 -3.47 2.11 -16.99
CA GLU A 91 -2.24 2.79 -16.59
C GLU A 91 -1.80 2.41 -15.17
N LYS A 92 -2.76 2.22 -14.23
CA LYS A 92 -2.48 1.75 -12.88
C LYS A 92 -1.87 0.34 -12.90
N VAL A 93 -2.49 -0.57 -13.65
CA VAL A 93 -2.01 -1.94 -13.82
C VAL A 93 -0.62 -1.93 -14.46
N GLN A 94 -0.43 -1.18 -15.55
CA GLN A 94 0.84 -1.05 -16.24
C GLN A 94 1.94 -0.51 -15.31
N ALA A 95 1.66 0.55 -14.55
CA ALA A 95 2.63 1.14 -13.64
C ALA A 95 3.06 0.15 -12.54
N LEU A 96 2.10 -0.55 -11.91
CA LEU A 96 2.39 -1.57 -10.91
C LEU A 96 3.21 -2.73 -11.49
N ASP A 97 2.88 -3.18 -12.69
CA ASP A 97 3.62 -4.26 -13.37
C ASP A 97 5.02 -3.84 -13.81
N LEU A 98 5.25 -2.56 -14.05
CA LEU A 98 6.58 -2.00 -14.27
C LEU A 98 7.35 -1.73 -12.98
N GLY A 99 6.74 -1.96 -11.82
CA GLY A 99 7.39 -1.91 -10.53
C GLY A 99 7.11 -0.66 -9.71
N ALA A 100 6.04 0.09 -9.97
CA ALA A 100 5.55 1.07 -9.01
C ALA A 100 5.19 0.37 -7.69
N ASP A 101 5.43 1.05 -6.57
CA ASP A 101 5.16 0.48 -5.24
C ASP A 101 3.69 0.64 -4.82
N ASP A 102 3.05 1.70 -5.29
CA ASP A 102 1.64 2.01 -5.06
C ASP A 102 1.17 3.06 -6.06
N TYR A 103 -0.14 3.37 -6.04
CA TYR A 103 -0.71 4.49 -6.78
C TYR A 103 -1.69 5.28 -5.90
N VAL A 104 -1.89 6.55 -6.26
CA VAL A 104 -2.84 7.46 -5.61
C VAL A 104 -3.67 8.13 -6.70
N THR A 105 -5.01 8.02 -6.60
CA THR A 105 -5.91 8.59 -7.59
C THR A 105 -6.25 10.04 -7.28
N LYS A 106 -6.10 10.91 -8.26
CA LYS A 106 -6.53 12.31 -8.20
C LYS A 106 -8.08 12.40 -8.31
N PRO A 107 -8.78 13.18 -7.46
CA PRO A 107 -8.26 13.95 -6.33
C PRO A 107 -7.99 13.06 -5.10
N PHE A 108 -6.92 13.34 -4.39
CA PHE A 108 -6.52 12.62 -3.17
C PHE A 108 -6.45 13.56 -1.95
N SER A 109 -6.57 12.97 -0.76
CA SER A 109 -6.29 13.71 0.47
C SER A 109 -4.79 13.71 0.76
N THR A 110 -4.28 14.85 1.25
CA THR A 110 -2.88 14.96 1.70
C THR A 110 -2.54 13.92 2.76
N ARG A 111 -3.48 13.64 3.66
CA ARG A 111 -3.32 12.64 4.73
C ARG A 111 -3.10 11.23 4.16
N GLU A 112 -3.88 10.84 3.17
CA GLU A 112 -3.74 9.56 2.49
C GLU A 112 -2.37 9.45 1.80
N LEU A 113 -1.99 10.46 1.02
CA LEU A 113 -0.72 10.50 0.31
C LEU A 113 0.47 10.33 1.27
N ILE A 114 0.47 11.07 2.38
CA ILE A 114 1.53 11.00 3.39
C ILE A 114 1.60 9.63 4.04
N ALA A 115 0.46 9.03 4.39
CA ALA A 115 0.41 7.69 4.95
C ALA A 115 1.03 6.67 3.97
N ARG A 116 0.71 6.76 2.68
CA ARG A 116 1.27 5.90 1.63
C ARG A 116 2.78 6.11 1.43
N ILE A 117 3.27 7.37 1.42
CA ILE A 117 4.71 7.67 1.35
C ILE A 117 5.45 7.02 2.52
N ARG A 118 4.98 7.24 3.74
CA ARG A 118 5.60 6.68 4.95
C ARG A 118 5.60 5.15 4.92
N ALA A 119 4.50 4.54 4.52
CA ALA A 119 4.40 3.09 4.38
C ALA A 119 5.40 2.54 3.33
N ALA A 120 5.52 3.19 2.18
CA ALA A 120 6.45 2.79 1.13
C ALA A 120 7.93 2.89 1.57
N VAL A 121 8.30 4.02 2.20
CA VAL A 121 9.66 4.23 2.72
C VAL A 121 10.00 3.23 3.82
N ARG A 122 9.09 2.98 4.75
CA ARG A 122 9.29 2.01 5.83
C ARG A 122 9.54 0.60 5.29
N ARG A 123 8.78 0.16 4.29
CA ARG A 123 8.95 -1.15 3.64
C ARG A 123 10.36 -1.34 3.06
N VAL A 124 10.92 -0.28 2.49
CA VAL A 124 12.29 -0.35 1.93
C VAL A 124 13.37 -0.32 3.00
N LYS A 125 13.13 0.40 4.10
CA LYS A 125 14.05 0.47 5.26
C LYS A 125 13.95 -0.75 6.17
N ALA A 126 12.87 -1.52 6.07
CA ALA A 126 12.75 -2.78 6.80
C ALA A 126 13.83 -3.78 6.34
N PRO A 127 14.40 -4.57 7.26
CA PRO A 127 15.33 -5.63 6.87
C PRO A 127 14.67 -6.56 5.86
N VAL A 128 15.43 -6.99 4.87
CA VAL A 128 14.95 -7.99 3.90
C VAL A 128 14.66 -9.26 4.69
N ARG A 129 13.37 -9.61 4.75
CA ARG A 129 12.95 -10.85 5.40
C ARG A 129 13.39 -12.03 4.54
N PRO A 130 14.05 -13.03 5.10
CA PRO A 130 14.31 -14.28 4.38
C PRO A 130 13.02 -14.91 3.88
N GLU A 131 13.03 -15.49 2.69
CA GLU A 131 11.83 -16.08 2.07
C GLU A 131 11.19 -17.19 2.89
N ASN A 132 11.99 -17.83 3.76
CA ASN A 132 11.60 -18.96 4.60
C ASN A 132 11.14 -18.55 6.02
N GLU A 133 11.18 -17.28 6.37
CA GLU A 133 10.72 -16.83 7.67
C GLU A 133 9.21 -16.69 7.74
N PRO A 134 8.58 -17.06 8.88
CA PRO A 134 7.16 -16.83 9.09
C PRO A 134 6.78 -15.36 8.95
N ILE A 135 5.66 -15.10 8.29
CA ILE A 135 5.10 -13.75 8.11
C ILE A 135 3.97 -13.57 9.12
N GLU A 136 4.02 -12.49 9.89
CA GLU A 136 3.02 -12.17 10.91
C GLU A 136 2.44 -10.78 10.64
N ILE A 137 1.12 -10.71 10.45
CA ILE A 137 0.39 -9.46 10.19
C ILE A 137 -0.93 -9.52 10.93
N GLY A 138 -1.13 -8.61 11.89
CA GLY A 138 -2.27 -8.65 12.79
C GLY A 138 -2.33 -9.99 13.53
N GLU A 139 -3.44 -10.69 13.42
CA GLU A 139 -3.67 -11.98 14.08
C GLU A 139 -3.32 -13.19 13.21
N ILE A 140 -2.82 -12.96 11.99
CA ILE A 140 -2.52 -14.02 11.03
C ILE A 140 -1.01 -14.24 10.97
N ARG A 141 -0.60 -15.49 11.17
CA ARG A 141 0.77 -15.97 10.99
C ARG A 141 0.81 -17.04 9.90
N LEU A 142 1.66 -16.84 8.90
CA LEU A 142 1.92 -17.75 7.81
C LEU A 142 3.35 -18.27 7.89
N ASP A 143 3.51 -19.58 7.94
CA ASP A 143 4.82 -20.27 7.89
C ASP A 143 5.01 -20.83 6.46
N PRO A 144 5.93 -20.26 5.66
CA PRO A 144 6.11 -20.69 4.28
C PRO A 144 6.76 -22.06 4.15
N VAL A 145 7.61 -22.46 5.12
CA VAL A 145 8.31 -23.76 5.12
C VAL A 145 7.34 -24.88 5.44
N LYS A 146 6.55 -24.71 6.51
CA LYS A 146 5.54 -25.69 6.92
C LYS A 146 4.27 -25.65 6.10
N ARG A 147 4.11 -24.61 5.25
CA ARG A 147 2.87 -24.30 4.52
C ARG A 147 1.65 -24.27 5.45
N ALA A 148 1.83 -23.67 6.62
CA ALA A 148 0.84 -23.59 7.67
C ALA A 148 0.39 -22.15 7.90
N VAL A 149 -0.89 -21.97 8.22
CA VAL A 149 -1.46 -20.68 8.58
C VAL A 149 -2.18 -20.82 9.91
N VAL A 150 -2.00 -19.82 10.77
CA VAL A 150 -2.62 -19.74 12.08
C VAL A 150 -3.28 -18.35 12.20
N LYS A 151 -4.52 -18.30 12.69
CA LYS A 151 -5.23 -17.07 13.09
C LYS A 151 -5.60 -17.16 14.54
N ARG A 152 -5.22 -16.19 15.38
CA ARG A 152 -5.48 -16.19 16.84
C ARG A 152 -5.06 -17.50 17.54
N GLY A 153 -3.93 -18.07 17.13
CA GLY A 153 -3.44 -19.34 17.67
C GLY A 153 -4.14 -20.60 17.14
N GLN A 154 -5.18 -20.47 16.32
CA GLN A 154 -5.88 -21.60 15.72
C GLN A 154 -5.42 -21.88 14.28
N ALA A 155 -5.22 -23.15 13.93
CA ALA A 155 -4.83 -23.55 12.60
C ALA A 155 -5.94 -23.24 11.57
N VAL A 156 -5.56 -22.58 10.46
CA VAL A 156 -6.45 -22.32 9.33
C VAL A 156 -6.09 -23.27 8.19
N HIS A 157 -7.03 -24.15 7.84
CA HIS A 157 -6.83 -25.11 6.76
C HIS A 157 -7.03 -24.46 5.39
N LEU A 158 -5.95 -24.27 4.65
CA LEU A 158 -5.94 -23.75 3.29
C LEU A 158 -5.61 -24.85 2.28
N THR A 159 -6.27 -24.78 1.13
CA THR A 159 -5.82 -25.53 -0.05
C THR A 159 -4.49 -24.99 -0.55
N ARG A 160 -3.80 -25.76 -1.39
CA ARG A 160 -2.49 -25.33 -1.94
C ARG A 160 -2.57 -23.96 -2.62
N LYS A 161 -3.60 -23.72 -3.44
CA LYS A 161 -3.78 -22.47 -4.18
C LYS A 161 -4.14 -21.30 -3.27
N GLU A 162 -5.01 -21.51 -2.28
CA GLU A 162 -5.32 -20.50 -1.27
C GLU A 162 -4.07 -20.09 -0.49
N PHE A 163 -3.24 -21.06 -0.11
CA PHE A 163 -1.97 -20.78 0.55
C PHE A 163 -1.03 -19.95 -0.34
N ASP A 164 -0.87 -20.33 -1.61
CA ASP A 164 0.01 -19.65 -2.56
C ASP A 164 -0.44 -18.20 -2.81
N ILE A 165 -1.76 -17.96 -2.91
CA ILE A 165 -2.34 -16.60 -3.00
C ILE A 165 -2.02 -15.81 -1.73
N LEU A 166 -2.32 -16.37 -0.55
CA LEU A 166 -2.10 -15.70 0.72
C LEU A 166 -0.61 -15.36 0.93
N HIS A 167 0.29 -16.31 0.66
CA HIS A 167 1.73 -16.11 0.75
C HIS A 167 2.21 -15.00 -0.21
N CYS A 168 1.75 -15.01 -1.46
CA CYS A 168 2.10 -13.98 -2.44
C CYS A 168 1.68 -12.57 -1.97
N LEU A 169 0.50 -12.45 -1.36
CA LEU A 169 -0.05 -11.18 -0.89
C LEU A 169 0.61 -10.74 0.43
N MET A 170 0.76 -11.63 1.41
CA MET A 170 1.40 -11.31 2.70
C MET A 170 2.88 -10.94 2.54
N SER A 171 3.60 -11.58 1.61
CA SER A 171 4.99 -11.23 1.29
C SER A 171 5.12 -9.80 0.72
N ARG A 172 4.03 -9.23 0.24
CA ARG A 172 3.94 -7.89 -0.35
C ARG A 172 2.94 -7.00 0.38
N ALA A 173 2.73 -7.25 1.67
CA ALA A 173 1.75 -6.54 2.48
C ALA A 173 1.82 -5.02 2.31
N GLY A 174 0.66 -4.37 2.21
CA GLY A 174 0.52 -2.95 1.94
C GLY A 174 0.75 -2.54 0.47
N ARG A 175 1.09 -3.47 -0.43
CA ARG A 175 1.20 -3.20 -1.88
C ARG A 175 0.03 -3.83 -2.63
N VAL A 176 -0.41 -3.16 -3.68
CA VAL A 176 -1.35 -3.77 -4.63
C VAL A 176 -0.62 -4.80 -5.48
N VAL A 177 -1.17 -6.00 -5.57
CA VAL A 177 -0.71 -7.04 -6.49
C VAL A 177 -1.76 -7.20 -7.58
N THR A 178 -1.39 -6.95 -8.83
CA THR A 178 -2.31 -7.01 -9.96
C THR A 178 -2.88 -8.41 -10.18
N TYR A 179 -4.05 -8.51 -10.78
CA TYR A 179 -4.65 -9.83 -11.12
C TYR A 179 -3.68 -10.69 -11.92
N ALA A 180 -3.05 -10.11 -12.96
CA ALA A 180 -2.11 -10.82 -13.82
C ALA A 180 -0.88 -11.34 -13.04
N ARG A 181 -0.35 -10.54 -12.10
CA ARG A 181 0.76 -10.98 -11.23
C ARG A 181 0.37 -12.11 -10.31
N LEU A 182 -0.80 -12.05 -9.68
CA LEU A 182 -1.29 -13.14 -8.81
C LEU A 182 -1.52 -14.42 -9.61
N LEU A 183 -2.19 -14.31 -10.75
CA LEU A 183 -2.43 -15.45 -11.63
C LEU A 183 -1.12 -16.09 -12.09
N THR A 184 -0.18 -15.28 -12.56
CA THR A 184 1.15 -15.77 -12.99
C THR A 184 1.91 -16.43 -11.83
N ALA A 185 1.89 -15.84 -10.64
CA ALA A 185 2.61 -16.38 -9.49
C ALA A 185 2.04 -17.72 -8.99
N VAL A 186 0.73 -17.92 -9.10
CA VAL A 186 0.04 -19.08 -8.51
C VAL A 186 -0.23 -20.19 -9.55
N TRP A 187 -0.50 -19.83 -10.80
CA TRP A 187 -0.84 -20.79 -11.86
C TRP A 187 0.15 -20.84 -13.02
N GLY A 188 1.04 -19.87 -13.10
CA GLY A 188 2.01 -19.76 -14.19
C GLY A 188 1.62 -18.69 -15.22
N PRO A 189 2.52 -18.42 -16.20
CA PRO A 189 2.38 -17.31 -17.14
C PRO A 189 1.20 -17.45 -18.11
N ASP A 190 0.70 -18.67 -18.33
CA ASP A 190 -0.36 -18.95 -19.30
C ASP A 190 -1.78 -18.62 -18.77
N CYS A 191 -1.92 -18.36 -17.46
CA CYS A 191 -3.21 -18.14 -16.80
C CYS A 191 -3.48 -16.67 -16.46
N ARG A 192 -2.99 -15.71 -17.23
CA ARG A 192 -3.05 -14.28 -16.89
C ARG A 192 -4.45 -13.66 -16.94
N GLU A 193 -5.38 -14.25 -17.66
CA GLU A 193 -6.70 -13.68 -17.94
C GLU A 193 -7.83 -14.32 -17.11
N GLU A 194 -7.54 -15.35 -16.33
CA GLU A 194 -8.53 -16.13 -15.56
C GLU A 194 -8.97 -15.42 -14.25
N VAL A 195 -9.36 -14.14 -14.34
CA VAL A 195 -9.67 -13.30 -13.19
C VAL A 195 -10.85 -13.84 -12.37
N GLU A 196 -11.89 -14.38 -13.00
CA GLU A 196 -13.05 -14.95 -12.30
C GLU A 196 -12.68 -16.17 -11.45
N TYR A 197 -11.72 -16.95 -11.92
CA TYR A 197 -11.17 -18.07 -11.18
C TYR A 197 -10.46 -17.58 -9.90
N LEU A 198 -9.59 -16.56 -10.03
CA LEU A 198 -8.93 -15.93 -8.90
C LEU A 198 -9.94 -15.36 -7.89
N ARG A 199 -10.99 -14.66 -8.34
CA ARG A 199 -12.05 -14.12 -7.49
C ARG A 199 -12.71 -15.20 -6.62
N THR A 200 -12.91 -16.39 -7.17
CA THR A 200 -13.48 -17.53 -6.44
C THR A 200 -12.58 -17.96 -5.29
N PHE A 201 -11.26 -18.08 -5.51
CA PHE A 201 -10.30 -18.42 -4.45
C PHE A 201 -10.20 -17.33 -3.39
N VAL A 202 -10.17 -16.06 -3.79
CA VAL A 202 -10.15 -14.93 -2.85
C VAL A 202 -11.40 -14.93 -1.96
N ARG A 203 -12.57 -15.20 -2.54
CA ARG A 203 -13.82 -15.33 -1.76
C ARG A 203 -13.76 -16.48 -0.75
N GLN A 204 -13.20 -17.63 -1.12
CA GLN A 204 -13.03 -18.76 -0.19
C GLN A 204 -11.98 -18.44 0.88
N LEU A 205 -10.89 -17.78 0.51
CA LEU A 205 -9.85 -17.37 1.43
C LEU A 205 -10.39 -16.39 2.48
N ARG A 206 -11.15 -15.38 2.06
CA ARG A 206 -11.82 -14.44 2.99
C ARG A 206 -12.67 -15.16 4.02
N LYS A 207 -13.46 -16.17 3.64
CA LYS A 207 -14.27 -16.95 4.59
C LYS A 207 -13.44 -17.65 5.68
N LYS A 208 -12.14 -17.85 5.44
CA LYS A 208 -11.24 -18.55 6.36
C LYS A 208 -10.39 -17.62 7.21
N ILE A 209 -10.06 -16.43 6.70
CA ILE A 209 -9.13 -15.51 7.37
C ILE A 209 -9.79 -14.23 7.89
N GLU A 210 -10.93 -13.80 7.32
CA GLU A 210 -11.66 -12.62 7.81
C GLU A 210 -12.63 -13.01 8.92
N ASP A 211 -12.99 -12.04 9.77
CA ASP A 211 -14.10 -12.20 10.71
C ASP A 211 -15.44 -11.95 10.01
N ASP A 212 -15.48 -10.95 9.12
CA ASP A 212 -16.57 -10.68 8.20
C ASP A 212 -16.04 -10.67 6.75
N PRO A 213 -16.31 -11.71 5.95
CA PRO A 213 -15.89 -11.79 4.55
C PRO A 213 -16.48 -10.70 3.66
N SER A 214 -17.57 -10.03 4.06
CA SER A 214 -18.22 -8.94 3.32
C SER A 214 -17.59 -7.58 3.60
N ALA A 215 -16.94 -7.43 4.76
CA ALA A 215 -16.19 -6.26 5.18
C ALA A 215 -14.73 -6.65 5.53
N PRO A 216 -13.93 -7.07 4.54
CA PRO A 216 -12.61 -7.63 4.78
C PRO A 216 -11.64 -6.58 5.33
N LEU A 217 -10.88 -6.96 6.36
CA LEU A 217 -9.84 -6.14 6.99
C LEU A 217 -8.44 -6.50 6.50
N TYR A 218 -8.18 -7.77 6.19
CA TYR A 218 -6.88 -8.27 5.77
C TYR A 218 -6.70 -8.28 4.27
N LEU A 219 -7.67 -8.86 3.54
CA LEU A 219 -7.59 -9.08 2.10
C LEU A 219 -8.47 -8.09 1.33
N LEU A 220 -7.91 -6.93 1.03
CA LEU A 220 -8.58 -5.80 0.40
C LEU A 220 -8.63 -5.95 -1.11
N THR A 221 -9.70 -5.42 -1.73
CA THR A 221 -9.84 -5.34 -3.19
C THR A 221 -9.48 -3.94 -3.66
N ASP A 222 -8.51 -3.84 -4.55
CA ASP A 222 -8.30 -2.66 -5.40
C ASP A 222 -9.07 -2.90 -6.70
N VAL A 223 -10.23 -2.26 -6.80
CA VAL A 223 -11.22 -2.53 -7.87
C VAL A 223 -10.57 -2.36 -9.24
N TYR A 224 -10.80 -3.31 -10.13
CA TYR A 224 -10.25 -3.46 -11.49
C TYR A 224 -8.73 -3.64 -11.58
N VAL A 225 -7.99 -3.52 -10.50
CA VAL A 225 -6.52 -3.60 -10.49
C VAL A 225 -6.03 -4.94 -9.92
N GLY A 226 -6.48 -5.30 -8.71
CA GLY A 226 -5.98 -6.49 -8.04
C GLY A 226 -6.38 -6.59 -6.58
N TYR A 227 -5.51 -7.17 -5.78
CA TYR A 227 -5.71 -7.35 -4.35
C TYR A 227 -4.52 -6.82 -3.56
N ARG A 228 -4.79 -6.41 -2.32
CA ARG A 228 -3.80 -5.96 -1.36
C ARG A 228 -4.01 -6.69 -0.04
N PHE A 229 -2.95 -7.17 0.58
CA PHE A 229 -2.99 -7.56 1.97
C PHE A 229 -2.67 -6.36 2.85
N ALA A 230 -3.46 -6.12 3.88
CA ALA A 230 -3.24 -5.02 4.82
C ALA A 230 -1.84 -5.11 5.45
N ASP A 231 -1.21 -3.99 5.73
CA ASP A 231 0.06 -3.99 6.46
C ASP A 231 -0.16 -3.91 7.98
N ALA A 232 0.89 -4.19 8.75
CA ALA A 232 0.78 -4.28 10.20
C ALA A 232 0.33 -2.96 10.88
N GLN A 233 0.51 -1.81 10.22
CA GLN A 233 0.10 -0.52 10.81
C GLN A 233 -1.38 -0.24 10.66
N MET A 234 -2.04 -0.76 9.64
CA MET A 234 -3.49 -0.61 9.50
C MET A 234 -4.20 -1.18 10.73
N PHE A 235 -3.67 -2.25 11.33
CA PHE A 235 -4.21 -2.84 12.55
C PHE A 235 -3.85 -2.06 13.82
N GLN A 236 -2.72 -1.36 13.86
CA GLN A 236 -2.32 -0.53 15.00
C GLN A 236 -3.14 0.76 15.08
N GLU A 237 -3.48 1.37 13.95
CA GLU A 237 -4.30 2.59 13.90
C GLU A 237 -5.77 2.29 14.28
N GLU A 238 -6.34 1.14 13.91
CA GLU A 238 -7.67 0.73 14.36
C GLU A 238 -7.72 0.39 15.86
N ALA A 239 -6.68 -0.24 16.40
CA ALA A 239 -6.58 -0.52 17.82
C ALA A 239 -6.45 0.78 18.64
N ALA A 240 -5.69 1.76 18.16
CA ALA A 240 -5.55 3.08 18.80
C ALA A 240 -6.85 3.92 18.70
N GLY A 241 -7.59 3.81 17.59
CA GLY A 241 -8.87 4.49 17.40
C GLY A 241 -9.98 3.93 18.30
N LYS A 242 -9.99 2.63 18.60
CA LYS A 242 -10.96 2.00 19.51
C LYS A 242 -10.72 2.33 20.98
N THR A 243 -9.46 2.56 21.39
CA THR A 243 -9.13 2.99 22.77
C THR A 243 -9.45 4.47 23.03
N ALA A 244 -9.45 5.32 22.00
CA ALA A 244 -9.79 6.74 22.14
C ALA A 244 -11.31 7.02 22.15
N GLY A 245 -12.14 6.09 21.69
CA GLY A 245 -13.62 6.20 21.65
C GLY A 245 -14.35 5.67 22.89
N GLY A 246 -13.65 5.04 23.83
CA GLY A 246 -14.25 4.32 24.95
C GLY A 246 -14.36 5.08 26.28
N SER A 247 -14.10 6.38 26.34
CA SER A 247 -14.03 7.13 27.61
C SER A 247 -14.99 8.31 27.73
N MET A 248 -16.21 8.20 27.18
CA MET A 248 -17.26 9.20 27.40
C MET A 248 -18.66 8.57 27.52
N GLU A 249 -18.85 7.69 28.48
CA GLU A 249 -20.18 7.40 29.05
C GLU A 249 -20.01 7.01 30.50
N GLY A 250 -20.38 7.92 31.41
CA GLY A 250 -20.44 7.63 32.82
C GLY A 250 -20.22 8.81 33.75
N VAL A 251 -20.97 9.92 33.59
CA VAL A 251 -21.18 10.84 34.71
C VAL A 251 -22.69 11.01 34.86
N GLY A 252 -23.18 10.41 35.94
CA GLY A 252 -24.55 10.39 36.33
C GLY A 252 -25.15 11.77 36.58
N ALA A 253 -26.39 11.94 36.16
CA ALA A 253 -27.26 13.00 36.62
C ALA A 253 -28.00 12.51 37.89
N GLU A 254 -27.54 12.92 39.06
CA GLU A 254 -28.36 12.95 40.27
C GLU A 254 -29.38 14.09 40.14
N ALA A 255 -30.63 13.75 40.18
CA ALA A 255 -31.72 14.72 40.32
C ALA A 255 -31.92 15.07 41.83
N PRO A 256 -32.14 16.34 42.20
CA PRO A 256 -32.41 16.71 43.58
C PRO A 256 -33.87 16.38 43.94
N ALA A 257 -34.05 15.74 45.10
CA ALA A 257 -35.34 15.54 45.74
C ALA A 257 -35.88 16.90 46.25
N GLU A 258 -37.05 17.28 45.81
CA GLU A 258 -37.88 18.32 46.47
C GLU A 258 -38.78 17.67 47.50
N ALA A 259 -38.62 18.15 48.73
CA ALA A 259 -39.54 17.98 49.85
C ALA A 259 -40.60 19.10 49.83
N LYS A 260 -41.84 18.77 49.62
CA LYS A 260 -42.96 19.18 50.45
C LYS A 260 -44.27 18.64 49.85
#